data_7addeb612368f6c918a41bbf3ca0c2ac
#
_entry.id   7addeb612368f6c918a41bbf3ca0c2ac
#
_cell.length_a   1.000
_cell.length_b   1.000
_cell.length_c   1.000
_cell.angle_alpha   90.00
_cell.angle_beta   90.00
_cell.angle_gamma   90.00
#
_symmetry.space_group_name_H-M   'P 1'
#
loop_
_entity.id
_entity.type
_entity.pdbx_description
1 polymer ?
#
loop_
_entity_poly.entity_id
_entity_poly.type
_entity_poly.pdbx_seq_one_letter_code
_entity_poly.pdbx_strand_id
1 'polypeptide(L)'
;RARWTRNNSRTADTFRIELDYSDADVDSTGEAASLAQKHLTFYELDLGLNHVARRSSEPIDNGANALIAVPGGTDGPGGVLVCAENFVMYVSENDPSKELRAVIPRRNALSADRGVLIVSSAAHKTKRDGFFVLAQSEYGDVYKITLENASGKSVGAGETVANVRLVYFDTMPPCVDMCVLKTGFLFAASELGDHALYQFASLGETSDEHTGESSSTTLVETEQGYQPVFFEPRSALKHLVQIDRLESLCPTLDLQCHELLLQAQPLLLRQLVAVEL
;
A
#
# COMPACT_ATOMS: atom_id res chain seq x y z
N ARG A 1 -8.64 -9.49 -8.95
CA ARG A 1 -9.69 -8.46 -8.73
C ARG A 1 -9.05 -7.09 -8.94
N ALA A 2 -9.48 -6.33 -9.95
CA ALA A 2 -9.03 -4.95 -10.14
C ALA A 2 -9.60 -4.10 -9.00
N ARG A 3 -8.74 -3.56 -8.15
CA ARG A 3 -9.14 -2.66 -7.05
C ARG A 3 -9.11 -1.22 -7.57
N TRP A 4 -10.25 -0.54 -7.49
CA TRP A 4 -10.36 0.88 -7.80
C TRP A 4 -9.89 1.70 -6.60
N THR A 5 -8.87 2.53 -6.78
CA THR A 5 -8.49 3.53 -5.78
C THR A 5 -8.86 4.92 -6.27
N ARG A 6 -9.61 5.65 -5.46
CA ARG A 6 -10.07 7.00 -5.78
C ARG A 6 -9.12 8.01 -5.14
N ASN A 7 -8.52 8.86 -5.93
CA ASN A 7 -7.77 10.00 -5.40
C ASN A 7 -8.75 11.15 -5.07
N ASN A 8 -8.54 11.81 -3.93
CA ASN A 8 -9.45 12.86 -3.41
C ASN A 8 -9.19 14.26 -4.03
N SER A 9 -8.51 14.34 -5.16
CA SER A 9 -8.35 15.60 -5.90
C SER A 9 -9.64 15.95 -6.68
N ARG A 10 -9.84 17.22 -6.99
CA ARG A 10 -11.03 17.71 -7.73
C ARG A 10 -11.16 17.14 -9.16
N THR A 11 -10.10 16.56 -9.70
CA THR A 11 -10.10 15.67 -10.87
C THR A 11 -10.05 14.25 -10.34
N ALA A 12 -11.05 13.46 -10.62
CA ALA A 12 -11.13 12.07 -10.15
C ALA A 12 -10.27 11.17 -11.04
N ASP A 13 -8.95 11.24 -10.85
CA ASP A 13 -8.04 10.32 -11.53
C ASP A 13 -8.20 8.91 -10.93
N THR A 14 -8.32 7.95 -11.79
CA THR A 14 -8.51 6.56 -11.43
C THR A 14 -7.39 5.74 -12.05
N PHE A 15 -6.76 4.89 -11.26
CA PHE A 15 -5.71 3.98 -11.71
C PHE A 15 -6.26 2.57 -11.84
N ARG A 16 -5.75 1.81 -12.78
CA ARG A 16 -6.12 0.42 -12.99
C ARG A 16 -4.93 -0.40 -13.48
N ILE A 17 -4.81 -1.61 -12.98
CA ILE A 17 -3.98 -2.63 -13.63
C ILE A 17 -4.86 -3.36 -14.64
N GLU A 18 -4.45 -3.35 -15.89
CA GLU A 18 -5.12 -4.03 -16.98
C GLU A 18 -4.23 -5.16 -17.50
N LEU A 19 -4.87 -6.29 -17.85
CA LEU A 19 -4.24 -7.39 -18.54
C LEU A 19 -4.74 -7.37 -19.99
N ASP A 20 -3.82 -7.48 -20.93
CA ASP A 20 -4.16 -7.69 -22.33
C ASP A 20 -4.32 -9.19 -22.58
N TYR A 21 -5.54 -9.61 -22.86
CA TYR A 21 -5.90 -10.98 -23.19
C TYR A 21 -6.24 -11.16 -24.66
N SER A 22 -5.88 -10.23 -25.55
CA SER A 22 -6.28 -10.24 -26.96
C SER A 22 -5.95 -11.56 -27.66
N ASP A 23 -4.85 -12.19 -27.30
CA ASP A 23 -4.45 -13.49 -27.86
C ASP A 23 -4.90 -14.69 -27.02
N ALA A 24 -5.27 -14.47 -25.75
CA ALA A 24 -5.67 -15.53 -24.83
C ALA A 24 -7.04 -16.13 -25.16
N ASP A 25 -7.94 -15.36 -25.75
CA ASP A 25 -9.28 -15.81 -26.15
C ASP A 25 -9.25 -16.85 -27.28
N VAL A 26 -8.15 -16.90 -28.04
CA VAL A 26 -7.96 -17.78 -29.18
C VAL A 26 -7.03 -18.96 -28.86
N ASP A 27 -6.23 -18.84 -27.80
CA ASP A 27 -5.25 -19.84 -27.40
C ASP A 27 -5.84 -20.88 -26.45
N SER A 28 -6.05 -22.08 -26.97
CA SER A 28 -6.52 -23.24 -26.21
C SER A 28 -5.47 -23.86 -25.28
N THR A 29 -4.19 -23.48 -25.39
CA THR A 29 -3.10 -23.99 -24.54
C THR A 29 -2.94 -23.25 -23.24
N GLY A 30 -3.41 -22.02 -23.18
CA GLY A 30 -3.25 -21.11 -22.04
C GLY A 30 -1.89 -20.42 -21.96
N GLU A 31 -0.99 -20.63 -22.93
CA GLU A 31 0.33 -19.98 -22.97
C GLU A 31 0.19 -18.47 -23.14
N ALA A 32 -0.70 -18.00 -24.03
CA ALA A 32 -0.93 -16.57 -24.23
C ALA A 32 -1.41 -15.87 -22.97
N ALA A 33 -2.25 -16.52 -22.16
CA ALA A 33 -2.70 -15.98 -20.88
C ALA A 33 -1.55 -15.85 -19.86
N SER A 34 -0.60 -16.79 -19.87
CA SER A 34 0.58 -16.75 -18.98
C SER A 34 1.59 -15.67 -19.39
N LEU A 35 1.60 -15.31 -20.67
CA LEU A 35 2.49 -14.29 -21.25
C LEU A 35 1.82 -12.91 -21.34
N ALA A 36 0.55 -12.81 -20.96
CA ALA A 36 -0.18 -11.55 -21.04
C ALA A 36 0.52 -10.43 -20.21
N GLN A 37 0.79 -9.31 -20.88
CA GLN A 37 1.46 -8.17 -20.29
C GLN A 37 0.49 -7.34 -19.45
N LYS A 38 0.83 -7.06 -18.18
CA LYS A 38 0.10 -6.11 -17.36
C LYS A 38 0.45 -4.67 -17.75
N HIS A 39 -0.57 -3.82 -17.76
CA HIS A 39 -0.43 -2.39 -18.00
C HIS A 39 -1.00 -1.58 -16.84
N LEU A 40 -0.27 -0.55 -16.42
CA LEU A 40 -0.80 0.48 -15.55
C LEU A 40 -1.47 1.53 -16.40
N THR A 41 -2.77 1.70 -16.22
CA THR A 41 -3.55 2.65 -17.01
C THR A 41 -4.11 3.76 -16.12
N PHE A 42 -3.91 4.99 -16.54
CA PHE A 42 -4.46 6.19 -15.89
C PHE A 42 -5.70 6.65 -16.65
N TYR A 43 -6.78 6.85 -15.92
CA TYR A 43 -8.04 7.36 -16.44
C TYR A 43 -8.40 8.69 -15.78
N GLU A 44 -8.95 9.60 -16.57
CA GLU A 44 -9.54 10.85 -16.10
C GLU A 44 -11.05 10.80 -16.29
N LEU A 45 -11.78 11.23 -15.26
CA LEU A 45 -13.22 11.40 -15.34
C LEU A 45 -13.55 12.85 -15.71
N ASP A 46 -13.99 13.08 -16.95
CA ASP A 46 -14.56 14.35 -17.37
C ASP A 46 -16.01 14.46 -16.83
N LEU A 47 -16.16 15.24 -15.77
CA LEU A 47 -17.45 15.46 -15.12
C LEU A 47 -18.41 16.30 -15.98
N GLY A 48 -17.90 17.08 -16.92
CA GLY A 48 -18.73 17.89 -17.81
C GLY A 48 -19.43 17.06 -18.90
N LEU A 49 -18.72 16.08 -19.44
CA LEU A 49 -19.21 15.18 -20.48
C LEU A 49 -19.66 13.82 -19.92
N ASN A 50 -19.50 13.58 -18.61
CA ASN A 50 -19.74 12.29 -17.97
C ASN A 50 -19.04 11.14 -18.73
N HIS A 51 -17.80 11.39 -19.13
CA HIS A 51 -16.98 10.50 -19.93
C HIS A 51 -15.67 10.15 -19.21
N VAL A 52 -15.23 8.91 -19.35
CA VAL A 52 -13.94 8.45 -18.85
C VAL A 52 -12.94 8.43 -20.01
N ALA A 53 -11.92 9.25 -19.92
CA ALA A 53 -10.83 9.30 -20.89
C ALA A 53 -9.61 8.54 -20.37
N ARG A 54 -9.02 7.71 -21.23
CA ARG A 54 -7.73 7.06 -20.96
C ARG A 54 -6.61 8.05 -21.25
N ARG A 55 -5.80 8.37 -20.23
CA ARG A 55 -4.69 9.32 -20.35
C ARG A 55 -3.41 8.64 -20.84
N SER A 56 -3.01 7.59 -20.16
CA SER A 56 -1.81 6.82 -20.49
C SER A 56 -1.98 5.37 -20.12
N SER A 57 -1.17 4.51 -20.73
CA SER A 57 -1.12 3.08 -20.42
C SER A 57 0.30 2.60 -20.71
N GLU A 58 1.00 2.21 -19.65
CA GLU A 58 2.39 1.78 -19.71
C GLU A 58 2.50 0.32 -19.23
N PRO A 59 3.32 -0.50 -19.87
CA PRO A 59 3.57 -1.85 -19.41
C PRO A 59 4.24 -1.80 -18.04
N ILE A 60 3.82 -2.71 -17.15
CA ILE A 60 4.40 -2.87 -15.80
C ILE A 60 4.77 -4.32 -15.56
N ASP A 61 5.51 -4.56 -14.48
CA ASP A 61 5.87 -5.90 -14.07
C ASP A 61 4.66 -6.82 -13.91
N ASN A 62 4.73 -8.02 -14.47
CA ASN A 62 3.65 -9.00 -14.39
C ASN A 62 3.40 -9.55 -12.99
N GLY A 63 4.34 -9.38 -12.04
CA GLY A 63 4.16 -9.62 -10.61
C GLY A 63 3.32 -8.57 -9.88
N ALA A 64 2.95 -7.46 -10.53
CA ALA A 64 2.12 -6.41 -9.92
C ALA A 64 0.76 -6.95 -9.48
N ASN A 65 0.42 -6.75 -8.20
CA ASN A 65 -0.77 -7.33 -7.58
C ASN A 65 -1.69 -6.31 -6.89
N ALA A 66 -1.16 -5.17 -6.47
CA ALA A 66 -1.95 -4.15 -5.78
C ALA A 66 -1.53 -2.73 -6.15
N LEU A 67 -2.49 -1.81 -6.04
CA LEU A 67 -2.29 -0.37 -6.22
C LEU A 67 -2.67 0.37 -4.94
N ILE A 68 -1.80 1.30 -4.53
CA ILE A 68 -2.06 2.18 -3.40
C ILE A 68 -2.04 3.62 -3.89
N ALA A 69 -3.17 4.32 -3.75
CA ALA A 69 -3.25 5.72 -4.14
C ALA A 69 -2.37 6.59 -3.24
N VAL A 70 -1.54 7.42 -3.85
CA VAL A 70 -0.75 8.44 -3.14
C VAL A 70 -1.59 9.71 -3.03
N PRO A 71 -1.69 10.34 -1.85
CA PRO A 71 -2.38 11.61 -1.71
C PRO A 71 -1.87 12.65 -2.70
N GLY A 72 -2.79 13.34 -3.37
CA GLY A 72 -2.47 14.35 -4.37
C GLY A 72 -3.07 15.72 -4.07
N GLY A 73 -2.87 16.67 -4.94
CA GLY A 73 -3.38 18.04 -4.81
C GLY A 73 -2.70 18.80 -3.67
N THR A 74 -3.46 19.21 -2.65
CA THR A 74 -2.93 19.89 -1.45
C THR A 74 -2.33 18.94 -0.41
N ASP A 75 -2.48 17.63 -0.61
CA ASP A 75 -2.22 16.62 0.40
C ASP A 75 -0.95 15.81 0.16
N GLY A 76 -0.38 15.93 -1.03
CA GLY A 76 0.83 15.21 -1.40
C GLY A 76 1.16 15.31 -2.89
N PRO A 77 2.13 14.53 -3.36
CA PRO A 77 2.65 14.61 -4.73
C PRO A 77 1.71 13.97 -5.78
N GLY A 78 0.70 13.19 -5.35
CA GLY A 78 -0.11 12.40 -6.27
C GLY A 78 0.60 11.17 -6.79
N GLY A 79 -0.01 10.49 -7.77
CA GLY A 79 0.50 9.27 -8.35
C GLY A 79 0.06 8.01 -7.61
N VAL A 80 0.75 6.91 -7.86
CA VAL A 80 0.38 5.58 -7.35
C VAL A 80 1.61 4.79 -6.92
N LEU A 81 1.47 4.03 -5.84
CA LEU A 81 2.40 2.95 -5.51
C LEU A 81 1.85 1.65 -6.11
N VAL A 82 2.63 1.03 -6.95
CA VAL A 82 2.38 -0.28 -7.53
C VAL A 82 3.13 -1.30 -6.68
N CYS A 83 2.41 -2.21 -6.05
CA CYS A 83 3.00 -3.32 -5.33
C CYS A 83 3.16 -4.49 -6.29
N ALA A 84 4.35 -5.02 -6.41
CA ALA A 84 4.68 -6.20 -7.18
C ALA A 84 5.36 -7.24 -6.29
N GLU A 85 5.62 -8.41 -6.84
CA GLU A 85 6.37 -9.42 -6.12
C GLU A 85 7.79 -8.92 -5.81
N ASN A 86 8.13 -8.85 -4.52
CA ASN A 86 9.43 -8.43 -3.97
C ASN A 86 9.76 -6.94 -4.05
N PHE A 87 8.97 -6.08 -4.66
CA PHE A 87 9.24 -4.65 -4.69
C PHE A 87 7.98 -3.78 -4.73
N VAL A 88 8.13 -2.52 -4.36
CA VAL A 88 7.13 -1.47 -4.52
C VAL A 88 7.69 -0.41 -5.45
N MET A 89 6.87 0.07 -6.36
CA MET A 89 7.22 1.06 -7.35
C MET A 89 6.31 2.28 -7.23
N TYR A 90 6.89 3.47 -7.18
CA TYR A 90 6.14 4.72 -7.30
C TYR A 90 6.13 5.17 -8.75
N VAL A 91 4.95 5.49 -9.26
CA VAL A 91 4.72 6.06 -10.58
C VAL A 91 4.00 7.38 -10.42
N SER A 92 4.61 8.44 -10.97
CA SER A 92 4.01 9.77 -10.98
C SER A 92 2.96 9.86 -12.08
N GLU A 93 1.85 10.51 -11.78
CA GLU A 93 0.81 10.82 -12.77
C GLU A 93 1.30 11.76 -13.87
N ASN A 94 2.20 12.69 -13.53
CA ASN A 94 2.75 13.67 -14.46
C ASN A 94 3.88 13.14 -15.35
N ASP A 95 4.55 12.09 -14.90
CA ASP A 95 5.63 11.41 -15.62
C ASP A 95 5.56 9.90 -15.38
N PRO A 96 4.65 9.20 -16.08
CA PRO A 96 4.49 7.75 -15.93
C PRO A 96 5.70 6.93 -16.35
N SER A 97 6.59 7.51 -17.16
CA SER A 97 7.82 6.84 -17.59
C SER A 97 8.91 6.79 -16.51
N LYS A 98 8.79 7.64 -15.48
CA LYS A 98 9.74 7.69 -14.39
C LYS A 98 9.26 6.84 -13.22
N GLU A 99 9.88 5.70 -13.07
CA GLU A 99 9.60 4.75 -11.98
C GLU A 99 10.68 4.83 -10.90
N LEU A 100 10.24 4.85 -9.64
CA LEU A 100 11.12 4.71 -8.49
C LEU A 100 10.79 3.39 -7.78
N ARG A 101 11.72 2.45 -7.78
CA ARG A 101 11.53 1.10 -7.24
C ARG A 101 12.30 0.92 -5.93
N ALA A 102 11.71 0.25 -4.95
CA ALA A 102 12.35 -0.15 -3.72
C ALA A 102 11.96 -1.59 -3.37
N VAL A 103 12.92 -2.39 -2.96
CA VAL A 103 12.72 -3.80 -2.60
C VAL A 103 11.89 -3.91 -1.33
N ILE A 104 10.97 -4.87 -1.27
CA ILE A 104 10.28 -5.20 -0.02
C ILE A 104 11.27 -6.02 0.85
N PRO A 105 11.62 -5.53 2.06
CA PRO A 105 12.48 -6.30 2.95
C PRO A 105 11.86 -7.65 3.28
N ARG A 106 12.66 -8.70 3.33
CA ARG A 106 12.20 -10.07 3.54
C ARG A 106 12.79 -10.69 4.80
N ARG A 107 12.07 -11.61 5.41
CA ARG A 107 12.55 -12.35 6.59
C ARG A 107 13.76 -13.20 6.25
N ASN A 108 14.74 -13.27 7.16
CA ASN A 108 15.89 -14.15 7.03
C ASN A 108 15.51 -15.64 6.87
N ALA A 109 14.44 -16.05 7.54
CA ALA A 109 13.96 -17.44 7.53
C ALA A 109 13.15 -17.81 6.26
N LEU A 110 12.86 -16.84 5.38
CA LEU A 110 12.06 -17.11 4.18
C LEU A 110 12.93 -17.76 3.11
N SER A 111 12.46 -18.86 2.55
CA SER A 111 13.13 -19.57 1.45
C SER A 111 13.35 -18.66 0.23
N ALA A 112 14.49 -18.79 -0.44
CA ALA A 112 14.91 -17.89 -1.52
C ALA A 112 13.96 -17.89 -2.73
N ASP A 113 13.26 -18.99 -2.95
CA ASP A 113 12.29 -19.21 -4.03
C ASP A 113 10.92 -18.60 -3.77
N ARG A 114 10.68 -18.11 -2.54
CA ARG A 114 9.41 -17.47 -2.19
C ARG A 114 9.51 -15.96 -2.32
N GLY A 115 8.56 -15.38 -3.05
CA GLY A 115 8.38 -13.94 -3.11
C GLY A 115 7.68 -13.35 -1.88
N VAL A 116 7.59 -12.04 -1.85
CA VAL A 116 6.85 -11.27 -0.85
C VAL A 116 5.82 -10.40 -1.57
N LEU A 117 4.55 -10.60 -1.23
CA LEU A 117 3.43 -9.83 -1.78
C LEU A 117 2.81 -8.94 -0.70
N ILE A 118 2.45 -7.73 -1.07
CA ILE A 118 1.63 -6.85 -0.23
C ILE A 118 0.16 -7.24 -0.41
N VAL A 119 -0.51 -7.51 0.70
CA VAL A 119 -1.92 -7.98 0.72
C VAL A 119 -2.88 -6.94 1.27
N SER A 120 -2.40 -6.04 2.13
CA SER A 120 -3.22 -4.99 2.73
C SER A 120 -2.43 -3.70 2.89
N SER A 121 -3.10 -2.56 2.86
CA SER A 121 -2.45 -1.26 3.02
C SER A 121 -3.39 -0.19 3.57
N ALA A 122 -2.81 0.78 4.30
CA ALA A 122 -3.50 1.96 4.78
C ALA A 122 -2.63 3.20 4.62
N ALA A 123 -3.14 4.22 3.93
CA ALA A 123 -2.48 5.52 3.84
C ALA A 123 -3.00 6.46 4.93
N HIS A 124 -2.11 7.21 5.55
CA HIS A 124 -2.45 8.17 6.58
C HIS A 124 -1.75 9.50 6.38
N LYS A 125 -2.55 10.57 6.40
CA LYS A 125 -2.06 11.96 6.37
C LYS A 125 -1.72 12.43 7.78
N THR A 126 -0.52 12.94 7.96
CA THR A 126 -0.09 13.53 9.22
C THR A 126 -0.49 15.01 9.31
N LYS A 127 -0.55 15.56 10.52
CA LYS A 127 -0.93 16.98 10.74
C LYS A 127 0.14 17.99 10.29
N ARG A 128 1.38 17.53 10.01
CA ARG A 128 2.54 18.37 9.69
C ARG A 128 3.04 18.08 8.27
N ASP A 129 2.15 18.33 7.28
CA ASP A 129 2.51 18.31 5.85
C ASP A 129 3.26 17.05 5.40
N GLY A 130 2.73 15.90 5.69
CA GLY A 130 3.28 14.64 5.24
C GLY A 130 2.25 13.53 5.31
N PHE A 131 2.57 12.43 4.68
CA PHE A 131 1.79 11.20 4.77
C PHE A 131 2.74 10.00 4.86
N PHE A 132 2.21 8.88 5.28
CA PHE A 132 2.87 7.59 5.16
C PHE A 132 1.86 6.52 4.78
N VAL A 133 2.36 5.43 4.26
CA VAL A 133 1.55 4.25 3.97
C VAL A 133 2.07 3.10 4.84
N LEU A 134 1.16 2.40 5.51
CA LEU A 134 1.44 1.09 6.06
C LEU A 134 1.03 0.05 5.02
N ALA A 135 1.92 -0.86 4.70
CA ALA A 135 1.67 -1.96 3.79
C ALA A 135 2.02 -3.28 4.49
N GLN A 136 1.13 -4.26 4.45
CA GLN A 136 1.33 -5.55 5.09
C GLN A 136 1.59 -6.63 4.05
N SER A 137 2.61 -7.46 4.31
CA SER A 137 2.86 -8.65 3.52
C SER A 137 1.93 -9.81 3.89
N GLU A 138 1.85 -10.80 3.02
CA GLU A 138 1.16 -12.06 3.27
C GLU A 138 1.67 -12.82 4.51
N TYR A 139 2.89 -12.50 4.96
CA TYR A 139 3.50 -13.08 6.17
C TYR A 139 3.16 -12.30 7.45
N GLY A 140 2.36 -11.23 7.35
CA GLY A 140 1.98 -10.39 8.48
C GLY A 140 2.96 -9.26 8.81
N ASP A 141 4.06 -9.13 8.07
CA ASP A 141 5.03 -8.06 8.27
C ASP A 141 4.48 -6.75 7.73
N VAL A 142 4.47 -5.73 8.57
CA VAL A 142 4.05 -4.38 8.23
C VAL A 142 5.26 -3.53 7.91
N TYR A 143 5.21 -2.85 6.79
CA TYR A 143 6.22 -1.90 6.34
C TYR A 143 5.63 -0.50 6.33
N LYS A 144 6.40 0.46 6.82
CA LYS A 144 6.12 1.88 6.66
C LYS A 144 6.78 2.36 5.37
N ILE A 145 5.97 2.84 4.44
CA ILE A 145 6.42 3.40 3.17
C ILE A 145 6.33 4.92 3.28
N THR A 146 7.43 5.59 2.97
CA THR A 146 7.52 7.05 2.89
C THR A 146 8.06 7.47 1.54
N LEU A 147 7.52 8.55 1.00
CA LEU A 147 8.06 9.21 -0.19
C LEU A 147 8.87 10.43 0.26
N GLU A 148 10.07 10.54 -0.26
CA GLU A 148 11.02 11.56 0.13
C GLU A 148 11.43 12.44 -1.05
N ASN A 149 11.66 13.72 -0.79
CA ASN A 149 12.24 14.65 -1.76
C ASN A 149 13.77 14.51 -1.81
N ALA A 150 14.41 15.27 -2.67
CA ALA A 150 15.88 15.25 -2.82
C ALA A 150 16.66 15.63 -1.55
N SER A 151 15.99 16.22 -0.54
CA SER A 151 16.59 16.55 0.75
C SER A 151 16.36 15.46 1.81
N GLY A 152 15.77 14.31 1.46
CA GLY A 152 15.45 13.21 2.38
C GLY A 152 14.30 13.53 3.34
N LYS A 153 13.47 14.53 3.03
CA LYS A 153 12.27 14.86 3.81
C LYS A 153 11.03 14.27 3.15
N SER A 154 10.01 14.00 3.95
CA SER A 154 8.70 13.59 3.43
C SER A 154 8.17 14.61 2.41
N VAL A 155 7.69 14.11 1.29
CA VAL A 155 7.20 14.94 0.18
C VAL A 155 5.86 15.55 0.52
N GLY A 156 5.77 16.88 0.31
CA GLY A 156 4.54 17.64 0.42
C GLY A 156 3.82 17.84 -0.91
N ALA A 157 2.79 18.69 -0.88
CA ALA A 157 2.02 19.05 -2.07
C ALA A 157 2.90 19.76 -3.11
N GLY A 158 2.81 19.32 -4.36
CA GLY A 158 3.54 19.94 -5.49
C GLY A 158 5.04 19.67 -5.52
N GLU A 159 5.58 18.91 -4.58
CA GLU A 159 6.99 18.52 -4.58
C GLU A 159 7.22 17.25 -5.43
N THR A 160 8.42 17.13 -5.97
CA THR A 160 8.82 15.94 -6.73
C THR A 160 9.35 14.85 -5.80
N VAL A 161 8.86 13.64 -5.99
CA VAL A 161 9.38 12.46 -5.30
C VAL A 161 10.74 12.10 -5.88
N ALA A 162 11.74 11.98 -5.02
CA ALA A 162 13.10 11.57 -5.38
C ALA A 162 13.46 10.18 -4.84
N ASN A 163 12.79 9.71 -3.80
CA ASN A 163 13.08 8.44 -3.17
C ASN A 163 11.80 7.79 -2.61
N VAL A 164 11.73 6.49 -2.74
CA VAL A 164 10.75 5.63 -2.05
C VAL A 164 11.51 4.84 -0.99
N ARG A 165 11.10 4.98 0.27
CA ARG A 165 11.74 4.31 1.39
C ARG A 165 10.75 3.38 2.07
N LEU A 166 11.14 2.12 2.26
CA LEU A 166 10.43 1.09 2.99
C LEU A 166 11.19 0.72 4.25
N VAL A 167 10.51 0.71 5.38
CA VAL A 167 11.10 0.31 6.66
C VAL A 167 10.19 -0.72 7.31
N TYR A 168 10.75 -1.84 7.77
CA TYR A 168 10.01 -2.80 8.59
C TYR A 168 9.51 -2.11 9.87
N PHE A 169 8.23 -2.20 10.10
CA PHE A 169 7.55 -1.50 11.19
C PHE A 169 7.24 -2.45 12.35
N ASP A 170 6.36 -3.40 12.15
CA ASP A 170 6.00 -4.44 13.12
C ASP A 170 5.48 -5.69 12.40
N THR A 171 5.23 -6.76 13.15
CA THR A 171 4.55 -7.96 12.63
C THR A 171 3.27 -8.18 13.39
N MET A 172 2.16 -8.30 12.67
CA MET A 172 0.82 -8.59 13.23
C MET A 172 0.12 -9.64 12.35
N PRO A 173 -0.93 -10.30 12.83
CA PRO A 173 -1.67 -11.27 12.01
C PRO A 173 -2.05 -10.68 10.64
N PRO A 174 -1.96 -11.46 9.55
CA PRO A 174 -2.36 -11.01 8.23
C PRO A 174 -3.81 -10.54 8.22
N CYS A 175 -4.06 -9.39 7.61
CA CYS A 175 -5.38 -8.80 7.52
C CYS A 175 -5.83 -8.61 6.07
N VAL A 176 -7.14 -8.67 5.85
CA VAL A 176 -7.79 -8.38 4.56
C VAL A 176 -7.72 -6.90 4.26
N ASP A 177 -7.94 -6.09 5.31
CA ASP A 177 -7.87 -4.65 5.21
C ASP A 177 -7.44 -4.02 6.54
N MET A 178 -6.91 -2.80 6.46
CA MET A 178 -6.53 -2.03 7.63
C MET A 178 -6.87 -0.55 7.43
N CYS A 179 -7.14 0.13 8.55
CA CYS A 179 -7.51 1.53 8.54
C CYS A 179 -6.79 2.27 9.65
N VAL A 180 -6.09 3.36 9.30
CA VAL A 180 -5.50 4.26 10.28
C VAL A 180 -6.51 5.34 10.64
N LEU A 181 -6.88 5.40 11.91
CA LEU A 181 -7.82 6.36 12.45
C LEU A 181 -7.10 7.66 12.87
N LYS A 182 -7.78 8.80 12.75
CA LYS A 182 -7.22 10.13 13.02
C LYS A 182 -6.68 10.34 14.45
N THR A 183 -7.07 9.49 15.37
CA THR A 183 -6.71 9.59 16.79
C THR A 183 -5.52 8.74 17.20
N GLY A 184 -4.76 8.22 16.22
CA GLY A 184 -3.56 7.44 16.50
C GLY A 184 -3.85 5.96 16.79
N PHE A 185 -4.88 5.41 16.15
CA PHE A 185 -5.20 4.00 16.20
C PHE A 185 -5.13 3.38 14.82
N LEU A 186 -4.81 2.09 14.76
CA LEU A 186 -4.86 1.24 13.59
C LEU A 186 -5.88 0.13 13.86
N PHE A 187 -6.88 0.03 13.02
CA PHE A 187 -7.77 -1.11 13.01
C PHE A 187 -7.34 -2.10 11.92
N ALA A 188 -7.24 -3.36 12.27
CA ALA A 188 -6.86 -4.45 11.37
C ALA A 188 -7.97 -5.51 11.34
N ALA A 189 -8.52 -5.75 10.16
CA ALA A 189 -9.51 -6.79 9.92
C ALA A 189 -8.82 -8.06 9.45
N SER A 190 -8.81 -9.08 10.29
CA SER A 190 -8.26 -10.38 9.94
C SER A 190 -9.22 -11.15 9.04
N GLU A 191 -8.69 -11.90 8.06
CA GLU A 191 -9.50 -12.77 7.21
C GLU A 191 -9.96 -14.03 7.95
N LEU A 192 -9.05 -14.64 8.69
CA LEU A 192 -9.23 -15.94 9.32
C LEU A 192 -9.09 -15.90 10.84
N GLY A 193 -9.33 -14.76 11.44
CA GLY A 193 -9.20 -14.57 12.88
C GLY A 193 -9.95 -13.34 13.38
N ASP A 194 -9.78 -13.03 14.64
CA ASP A 194 -10.40 -11.87 15.23
C ASP A 194 -9.77 -10.57 14.75
N HIS A 195 -10.58 -9.54 14.66
CA HIS A 195 -10.10 -8.21 14.35
C HIS A 195 -9.36 -7.62 15.56
N ALA A 196 -8.44 -6.71 15.30
CA ALA A 196 -7.67 -6.08 16.36
C ALA A 196 -7.62 -4.56 16.19
N LEU A 197 -7.70 -3.88 17.34
CA LEU A 197 -7.46 -2.44 17.42
C LEU A 197 -6.10 -2.23 18.10
N TYR A 198 -5.23 -1.53 17.38
CA TYR A 198 -3.90 -1.16 17.86
C TYR A 198 -3.82 0.35 18.09
N GLN A 199 -3.04 0.74 19.09
CA GLN A 199 -2.62 2.12 19.31
C GLN A 199 -1.17 2.29 18.83
N PHE A 200 -0.87 3.39 18.15
CA PHE A 200 0.50 3.73 17.82
C PHE A 200 1.25 4.18 19.09
N ALA A 201 2.27 3.43 19.46
CA ALA A 201 3.22 3.83 20.51
C ALA A 201 4.27 4.79 19.94
N SER A 202 4.67 4.57 18.68
CA SER A 202 5.58 5.45 17.95
C SER A 202 5.36 5.30 16.44
N LEU A 203 5.84 6.26 15.66
CA LEU A 203 5.79 6.24 14.19
C LEU A 203 7.12 5.77 13.56
N GLY A 204 8.08 5.28 14.36
CA GLY A 204 9.37 4.81 13.87
C GLY A 204 10.21 5.91 13.24
N GLU A 205 10.20 7.11 13.82
CA GLU A 205 10.94 8.28 13.30
C GLU A 205 12.43 8.26 13.66
N THR A 206 12.82 7.50 14.67
CA THR A 206 14.22 7.32 15.04
C THR A 206 14.81 6.15 14.24
N SER A 207 15.93 6.40 13.61
CA SER A 207 16.78 5.37 12.99
C SER A 207 17.30 4.42 14.06
N ASP A 208 16.45 3.55 14.52
CA ASP A 208 16.93 2.38 15.26
C ASP A 208 17.62 1.48 14.24
N GLU A 209 18.89 1.21 14.58
CA GLU A 209 19.73 0.25 13.91
C GLU A 209 18.88 -0.84 13.31
N HIS A 210 18.84 -0.92 12.06
CA HIS A 210 18.87 -1.84 11.34
C HIS A 210 18.26 -2.55 10.43
N THR A 211 17.79 -3.10 10.39
CA THR A 211 17.41 -4.35 9.75
C THR A 211 16.04 -4.16 9.10
N GLY A 212 15.97 -4.23 7.81
CA GLY A 212 14.76 -4.17 7.04
C GLY A 212 14.40 -2.76 6.54
N GLU A 213 15.40 -2.00 6.20
CA GLU A 213 15.25 -0.74 5.47
C GLU A 213 15.71 -0.89 4.02
N SER A 214 14.90 -0.45 3.08
CA SER A 214 15.23 -0.36 1.66
C SER A 214 14.80 0.97 1.09
N SER A 215 15.47 1.40 0.03
CA SER A 215 15.08 2.62 -0.68
C SER A 215 15.39 2.53 -2.17
N SER A 216 14.73 3.37 -2.95
CA SER A 216 14.98 3.43 -4.39
C SER A 216 16.39 3.95 -4.73
N THR A 217 17.03 4.66 -3.81
CA THR A 217 18.42 5.13 -3.98
C THR A 217 19.48 4.07 -3.67
N THR A 218 19.12 3.04 -2.91
CA THR A 218 20.02 1.93 -2.54
C THR A 218 19.72 0.65 -3.31
N LEU A 219 18.82 0.72 -4.29
CA LEU A 219 18.44 -0.42 -5.10
C LEU A 219 19.63 -0.91 -5.93
N VAL A 220 19.92 -2.19 -5.82
CA VAL A 220 20.97 -2.86 -6.64
C VAL A 220 20.28 -3.91 -7.50
N GLU A 221 20.38 -3.72 -8.82
CA GLU A 221 19.92 -4.70 -9.80
C GLU A 221 20.96 -5.81 -9.98
N THR A 222 20.48 -7.03 -10.10
CA THR A 222 21.29 -8.22 -10.36
C THR A 222 20.74 -8.96 -11.58
N GLU A 223 21.50 -9.91 -12.12
CA GLU A 223 21.04 -10.74 -13.26
C GLU A 223 19.76 -11.53 -12.96
N GLN A 224 19.43 -11.75 -11.68
CA GLN A 224 18.27 -12.52 -11.22
C GLN A 224 17.15 -11.65 -10.61
N GLY A 225 17.22 -10.32 -10.79
CA GLY A 225 16.29 -9.35 -10.22
C GLY A 225 16.99 -8.35 -9.30
N TYR A 226 16.45 -8.09 -8.12
CA TYR A 226 16.98 -7.12 -7.17
C TYR A 226 17.69 -7.81 -6.01
N GLN A 227 18.76 -7.18 -5.52
CA GLN A 227 19.42 -7.64 -4.30
C GLN A 227 18.43 -7.56 -3.13
N PRO A 228 18.14 -8.69 -2.45
CA PRO A 228 17.21 -8.69 -1.33
C PRO A 228 17.78 -7.99 -0.09
N VAL A 229 16.91 -7.29 0.62
CA VAL A 229 17.19 -6.74 1.95
C VAL A 229 16.55 -7.66 2.98
N PHE A 230 17.35 -8.12 3.95
CA PHE A 230 16.88 -9.06 4.97
C PHE A 230 16.63 -8.38 6.30
N PHE A 231 15.69 -8.93 7.06
CA PHE A 231 15.46 -8.56 8.46
C PHE A 231 15.03 -9.75 9.31
N GLU A 232 15.08 -9.59 10.62
CA GLU A 232 14.54 -10.53 11.58
C GLU A 232 13.25 -9.98 12.20
N PRO A 233 12.11 -10.68 12.07
CA PRO A 233 10.85 -10.25 12.67
C PRO A 233 10.98 -10.16 14.19
N ARG A 234 10.45 -9.10 14.78
CA ARG A 234 10.42 -8.97 16.24
C ARG A 234 9.40 -9.94 16.83
N SER A 235 9.72 -10.50 18.00
CA SER A 235 8.82 -11.38 18.75
C SER A 235 7.69 -10.62 19.45
N ALA A 236 7.83 -9.30 19.62
CA ALA A 236 6.85 -8.43 20.24
C ALA A 236 6.69 -7.16 19.42
N LEU A 237 5.50 -6.56 19.47
CA LEU A 237 5.21 -5.27 18.84
C LEU A 237 6.06 -4.18 19.48
N LYS A 238 6.64 -3.31 18.65
CA LYS A 238 7.46 -2.18 19.07
C LYS A 238 6.72 -0.85 18.91
N HIS A 239 6.12 -0.67 17.75
CA HIS A 239 5.47 0.59 17.36
C HIS A 239 3.96 0.57 17.56
N LEU A 240 3.39 -0.62 17.70
CA LEU A 240 1.98 -0.85 17.92
C LEU A 240 1.75 -1.51 19.28
N VAL A 241 0.66 -1.16 19.94
CA VAL A 241 0.17 -1.83 21.16
C VAL A 241 -1.25 -2.28 20.89
N GLN A 242 -1.51 -3.57 20.98
CA GLN A 242 -2.86 -4.07 20.85
C GLN A 242 -3.67 -3.67 22.10
N ILE A 243 -4.77 -2.94 21.89
CA ILE A 243 -5.62 -2.42 22.96
C ILE A 243 -6.96 -3.11 23.04
N ASP A 244 -7.42 -3.69 21.91
CA ASP A 244 -8.68 -4.41 21.87
C ASP A 244 -8.64 -5.52 20.83
N ARG A 245 -9.49 -6.54 21.04
CA ARG A 245 -9.69 -7.66 20.15
C ARG A 245 -11.19 -7.88 19.98
N LEU A 246 -11.64 -7.88 18.75
CA LEU A 246 -13.03 -8.03 18.38
C LEU A 246 -13.22 -9.42 17.77
N GLU A 247 -14.06 -10.23 18.39
CA GLU A 247 -14.39 -11.54 17.85
C GLU A 247 -15.04 -11.40 16.46
N SER A 248 -14.60 -12.24 15.55
CA SER A 248 -15.11 -12.28 14.17
C SER A 248 -15.69 -13.65 13.86
N LEU A 249 -16.80 -13.65 13.12
CA LEU A 249 -17.42 -14.90 12.66
C LEU A 249 -16.71 -15.52 11.45
N CYS A 250 -15.69 -14.85 10.91
CA CYS A 250 -14.85 -15.28 9.79
C CYS A 250 -15.56 -16.12 8.69
N PRO A 251 -15.12 -15.99 7.43
CA PRO A 251 -14.10 -15.09 6.93
C PRO A 251 -14.62 -13.68 6.67
N THR A 252 -13.80 -12.65 6.93
CA THR A 252 -14.12 -11.26 6.60
C THR A 252 -13.84 -11.00 5.13
N LEU A 253 -14.82 -10.52 4.40
CA LEU A 253 -14.70 -10.23 2.97
C LEU A 253 -14.42 -8.77 2.67
N ASP A 254 -14.90 -7.86 3.50
CA ASP A 254 -14.70 -6.42 3.38
C ASP A 254 -14.87 -5.73 4.72
N LEU A 255 -14.27 -4.53 4.87
CA LEU A 255 -14.37 -3.72 6.07
C LEU A 255 -14.48 -2.24 5.70
N GLN A 256 -15.39 -1.54 6.35
CA GLN A 256 -15.49 -0.09 6.24
C GLN A 256 -15.46 0.56 7.63
N CYS A 257 -14.51 1.47 7.85
CA CYS A 257 -14.42 2.25 9.06
C CYS A 257 -15.04 3.64 8.85
N HIS A 258 -16.03 3.98 9.66
CA HIS A 258 -16.64 5.31 9.68
C HIS A 258 -16.40 6.00 11.02
N GLU A 259 -15.89 7.23 10.99
CA GLU A 259 -15.87 8.11 12.18
C GLU A 259 -17.25 8.73 12.35
N LEU A 260 -17.99 8.29 13.35
CA LEU A 260 -19.21 8.96 13.76
C LEU A 260 -18.86 10.17 14.62
N LEU A 261 -19.11 11.37 14.11
CA LEU A 261 -19.09 12.59 14.89
C LEU A 261 -20.35 12.61 15.77
N LEU A 262 -20.27 12.03 16.97
CA LEU A 262 -21.28 12.23 18.00
C LEU A 262 -21.10 13.63 18.58
N GLN A 263 -22.02 14.54 18.23
CA GLN A 263 -22.18 15.78 18.99
C GLN A 263 -22.60 15.44 20.41
N ALA A 264 -21.72 15.83 21.34
CA ALA A 264 -21.97 15.92 22.80
C ALA A 264 -22.26 14.61 23.55
N GLN A 265 -21.22 13.88 23.96
CA GLN A 265 -20.96 13.50 25.36
C GLN A 265 -19.60 12.79 25.48
N PRO A 266 -18.85 12.95 26.59
CA PRO A 266 -17.52 12.39 26.74
C PRO A 266 -17.57 10.95 27.29
N LEU A 267 -18.17 10.04 26.58
CA LEU A 267 -18.09 8.61 26.83
C LEU A 267 -17.86 7.91 25.51
N LEU A 268 -16.64 7.48 25.35
CA LEU A 268 -16.10 6.65 24.31
C LEU A 268 -16.95 5.37 24.06
N LEU A 269 -17.81 5.43 23.08
CA LEU A 269 -18.27 4.23 22.39
C LEU A 269 -18.30 4.57 20.90
N ARG A 270 -17.16 4.31 20.24
CA ARG A 270 -17.10 4.27 18.78
C ARG A 270 -17.69 2.94 18.37
N GLN A 271 -18.82 2.97 17.69
CA GLN A 271 -19.31 1.77 17.01
C GLN A 271 -18.47 1.55 15.75
N LEU A 272 -17.69 0.47 15.78
CA LEU A 272 -17.16 -0.15 14.58
C LEU A 272 -18.32 -0.97 13.99
N VAL A 273 -18.76 -0.63 12.79
CA VAL A 273 -19.73 -1.43 12.05
C VAL A 273 -18.92 -2.26 11.05
N ALA A 274 -18.68 -3.50 11.37
CA ALA A 274 -18.27 -4.50 10.40
C ALA A 274 -19.53 -4.95 9.64
N VAL A 275 -19.52 -4.84 8.31
CA VAL A 275 -20.57 -5.46 7.50
C VAL A 275 -20.05 -6.82 7.09
N GLU A 276 -20.52 -7.84 7.78
CA GLU A 276 -20.38 -9.24 7.38
C GLU A 276 -21.49 -9.55 6.35
N LEU A 277 -21.09 -10.04 5.18
CA LEU A 277 -21.98 -10.60 4.17
C LEU A 277 -21.96 -12.11 4.19
#